data_e15c5ae8c11ea7d3ef5233d628821e55
#
_entry.id   e15c5ae8c11ea7d3ef5233d628821e55
#
_cell.length_a   1.000
_cell.length_b   1.000
_cell.length_c   1.000
_cell.angle_alpha   90.00
_cell.angle_beta   90.00
_cell.angle_gamma   90.00
#
_symmetry.space_group_name_H-M   'P 1'
#
loop_
_entity.id
_entity.type
_entity.pdbx_description
1 polymer ?
#
loop_
_entity_poly.entity_id
_entity_poly.type
_entity_poly.pdbx_seq_one_letter_code
_entity_poly.pdbx_strand_id
1 'polypeptide(L)'
;MSHCKMTALALVATGALTITTMSIPASYAIDVDHGEVSQGTDAADDAQQTFIVQLEDGAADLEGVRERLGQAVAAATPGATIEYVRDYHHVFEGFALKAPRSALKAIKGVRGVAAAFAEGTREPIMYPEFLWGDSAKITNPAGVTRADQAVQQGQGLVIEVIDTGLDTSHGAFSGSMDSTSLRLTQTDMTSLTASLGAGKGGAWVSDKIPFVYDYADGDTDVLAGYEHDRESYTRYVHGTRMAGLAAASGEAYRGAAPQAQLVVAKVVSDSWNVARDSDLLAALDDAMVIRPDTVAVSFMSDRDISGDAVRLYERAYDRLSNAGMTVVAPAGDYGRAEWRTLSPQMSSVGAPAAYSSVLSVAAVLRSNDQGEGGLAPWNSSSWGVNPDLRLKPEIAAPGGSVTSSEPGNEYDDATGTAEASAQVAGVAALVRQRIATDPAFAAMSAAEKNAVVTNLLMGTAHPIVDATKADGAFYSPRRVGAGLVDAVGATTSPVYPSVVGAADSSRPKAELGDGTDGWTFQVQLTNVSDAAHTYTLGGQALSEDVNFLLYTGHATNWTGKGIDLAFSSDSVTVPAKSSATVTVTVT
;
A
#
# COMPACT_ATOMS: atom_id res chain seq x y z
N MET A 1 20.79 -31.53 16.12
CA MET A 1 21.08 -32.55 15.07
C MET A 1 20.07 -33.67 15.21
N SER A 2 19.01 -33.64 14.45
CA SER A 2 18.11 -34.79 14.30
C SER A 2 17.57 -34.79 12.89
N HIS A 3 17.70 -35.96 12.26
CA HIS A 3 17.52 -36.17 10.82
C HIS A 3 16.03 -36.32 10.48
N CYS A 4 15.48 -35.47 9.66
CA CYS A 4 14.21 -35.73 8.99
C CYS A 4 14.47 -36.64 7.79
N LYS A 5 13.95 -37.88 7.83
CA LYS A 5 14.03 -38.84 6.72
C LYS A 5 12.88 -38.57 5.75
N MET A 6 13.20 -38.05 4.58
CA MET A 6 12.30 -38.07 3.43
C MET A 6 12.33 -39.46 2.80
N THR A 7 11.18 -40.12 2.73
CA THR A 7 10.99 -41.36 1.98
C THR A 7 10.45 -40.99 0.60
N ALA A 8 11.29 -41.07 -0.42
CA ALA A 8 10.86 -40.93 -1.79
C ALA A 8 10.28 -42.26 -2.28
N LEU A 9 9.02 -42.26 -2.72
CA LEU A 9 8.42 -43.40 -3.44
C LEU A 9 8.54 -43.12 -4.93
N ALA A 10 9.44 -43.82 -5.61
CA ALA A 10 9.57 -43.78 -7.05
C ALA A 10 8.57 -44.76 -7.67
N LEU A 11 7.63 -44.24 -8.45
CA LEU A 11 6.79 -45.06 -9.34
C LEU A 11 7.35 -44.93 -10.75
N VAL A 12 7.96 -46.00 -11.27
CA VAL A 12 8.42 -46.11 -12.66
C VAL A 12 7.23 -46.52 -13.50
N ALA A 13 6.70 -45.62 -14.33
CA ALA A 13 5.80 -45.95 -15.42
C ALA A 13 6.56 -45.74 -16.75
N THR A 14 6.87 -46.83 -17.44
CA THR A 14 7.46 -46.85 -18.79
C THR A 14 6.40 -46.45 -19.81
N GLY A 15 6.43 -45.21 -20.28
CA GLY A 15 5.70 -44.72 -21.42
C GLY A 15 6.62 -43.79 -22.21
N ALA A 16 6.94 -44.12 -23.45
CA ALA A 16 7.78 -43.32 -24.32
C ALA A 16 7.10 -41.96 -24.60
N LEU A 17 7.61 -40.91 -24.00
CA LEU A 17 7.21 -39.54 -24.29
C LEU A 17 8.16 -38.95 -25.32
N THR A 18 7.70 -38.81 -26.54
CA THR A 18 8.42 -38.09 -27.59
C THR A 18 8.41 -36.60 -27.24
N ILE A 19 9.53 -36.10 -26.72
CA ILE A 19 9.69 -34.67 -26.49
C ILE A 19 10.03 -34.04 -27.85
N THR A 20 9.01 -33.41 -28.45
CA THR A 20 9.25 -32.47 -29.55
C THR A 20 9.78 -31.18 -28.91
N THR A 21 11.07 -30.94 -29.02
CA THR A 21 11.66 -29.65 -28.67
C THR A 21 11.15 -28.59 -29.64
N MET A 22 10.13 -27.85 -29.26
CA MET A 22 9.88 -26.57 -29.90
C MET A 22 10.99 -25.61 -29.45
N SER A 23 11.92 -25.35 -30.38
CA SER A 23 12.84 -24.25 -30.26
C SER A 23 12.03 -22.94 -30.33
N ILE A 24 11.85 -22.30 -29.19
CA ILE A 24 11.40 -20.91 -29.14
C ILE A 24 12.53 -20.06 -29.70
N PRO A 25 12.30 -19.24 -30.74
CA PRO A 25 13.34 -18.35 -31.23
C PRO A 25 13.78 -17.43 -30.10
N ALA A 26 15.08 -17.29 -29.92
CA ALA A 26 15.72 -16.44 -28.90
C ALA A 26 15.58 -14.92 -29.15
N SER A 27 14.46 -14.47 -29.73
CA SER A 27 14.24 -13.08 -30.14
C SER A 27 13.19 -12.35 -29.29
N TYR A 28 12.82 -12.87 -28.12
CA TYR A 28 12.02 -12.14 -27.12
C TYR A 28 12.73 -12.06 -25.76
N ALA A 29 14.05 -11.89 -25.78
CA ALA A 29 14.69 -11.22 -24.66
C ALA A 29 14.32 -9.74 -24.80
N ILE A 30 13.36 -9.28 -24.00
CA ILE A 30 13.19 -7.85 -23.74
C ILE A 30 14.48 -7.48 -23.01
N ASP A 31 15.36 -6.80 -23.72
CA ASP A 31 16.51 -6.14 -23.15
C ASP A 31 15.95 -4.94 -22.37
N VAL A 32 15.48 -5.20 -21.17
CA VAL A 32 15.28 -4.14 -20.18
C VAL A 32 16.69 -3.77 -19.80
N ASP A 33 17.17 -2.69 -20.37
CA ASP A 33 18.42 -2.06 -20.00
C ASP A 33 18.31 -1.65 -18.52
N HIS A 34 18.47 -2.63 -17.66
CA HIS A 34 18.79 -2.42 -16.26
C HIS A 34 20.22 -1.91 -16.29
N GLY A 35 20.35 -0.58 -16.27
CA GLY A 35 21.66 0.04 -16.14
C GLY A 35 22.43 -0.67 -15.04
N GLU A 36 23.15 -1.73 -15.41
CA GLU A 36 24.19 -2.31 -14.58
C GLU A 36 25.04 -1.13 -14.16
N VAL A 37 25.08 -0.88 -12.86
CA VAL A 37 26.12 -0.04 -12.29
C VAL A 37 27.42 -0.80 -12.61
N SER A 38 27.94 -0.58 -13.81
CA SER A 38 29.25 -1.04 -14.18
C SER A 38 30.20 -0.50 -13.12
N GLN A 39 30.95 -1.39 -12.48
CA GLN A 39 32.17 -1.01 -11.79
C GLN A 39 33.15 -0.47 -12.85
N GLY A 40 32.89 0.75 -13.29
CA GLY A 40 33.71 1.51 -14.23
C GLY A 40 34.69 2.36 -13.47
N THR A 41 35.91 2.24 -13.88
CA THR A 41 37.13 3.00 -13.57
C THR A 41 36.91 4.47 -13.17
N ASP A 42 37.83 5.02 -12.42
CA ASP A 42 37.96 6.32 -11.75
C ASP A 42 37.21 7.57 -12.30
N ALA A 43 36.82 7.59 -13.58
CA ALA A 43 36.03 8.67 -14.19
C ALA A 43 34.53 8.66 -13.79
N ALA A 44 34.00 7.57 -13.20
CA ALA A 44 32.61 7.46 -12.76
C ALA A 44 32.39 7.97 -11.32
N ASP A 45 33.44 8.14 -10.54
CA ASP A 45 33.36 8.60 -9.14
C ASP A 45 33.03 10.11 -9.01
N ASP A 46 33.28 10.90 -10.04
CA ASP A 46 32.98 12.34 -10.08
C ASP A 46 31.57 12.67 -10.62
N ALA A 47 30.78 11.65 -11.00
CA ALA A 47 29.41 11.86 -11.45
C ALA A 47 28.55 12.43 -10.32
N GLN A 48 27.80 13.48 -10.64
CA GLN A 48 26.84 14.07 -9.70
C GLN A 48 25.69 13.09 -9.43
N GLN A 49 25.37 12.91 -8.17
CA GLN A 49 24.26 12.05 -7.72
C GLN A 49 23.46 12.77 -6.64
N THR A 50 22.15 12.54 -6.60
CA THR A 50 21.30 12.99 -5.51
C THR A 50 21.44 12.05 -4.31
N PHE A 51 21.57 12.63 -3.13
CA PHE A 51 21.58 11.93 -1.84
C PHE A 51 20.44 12.43 -0.97
N ILE A 52 19.78 11.52 -0.29
CA ILE A 52 18.88 11.84 0.82
C ILE A 52 19.72 11.85 2.10
N VAL A 53 19.68 12.95 2.83
CA VAL A 53 20.44 13.16 4.07
C VAL A 53 19.46 13.43 5.20
N GLN A 54 19.40 12.50 6.15
CA GLN A 54 18.63 12.65 7.38
C GLN A 54 19.51 13.24 8.46
N LEU A 55 19.01 14.24 9.18
CA LEU A 55 19.67 14.83 10.34
C LEU A 55 19.28 14.12 11.63
N GLU A 56 20.09 14.31 12.67
CA GLU A 56 19.78 13.87 14.03
C GLU A 56 18.52 14.60 14.54
N ASP A 57 17.67 13.90 15.31
CA ASP A 57 16.47 14.50 15.87
C ASP A 57 16.82 15.71 16.77
N GLY A 58 16.17 16.85 16.53
CA GLY A 58 16.42 18.08 17.27
C GLY A 58 17.67 18.86 16.83
N ALA A 59 18.16 18.65 15.62
CA ALA A 59 19.25 19.41 15.04
C ALA A 59 18.85 20.90 14.90
N ALA A 60 19.18 21.71 15.92
CA ALA A 60 18.83 23.13 15.97
C ALA A 60 19.71 24.02 15.08
N ASP A 61 20.84 23.50 14.59
CA ASP A 61 21.86 24.24 13.83
C ASP A 61 21.91 23.76 12.36
N LEU A 62 20.83 23.97 11.62
CA LEU A 62 20.74 23.56 10.21
C LEU A 62 21.81 24.22 9.34
N GLU A 63 22.05 25.51 9.52
CA GLU A 63 23.08 26.24 8.75
C GLU A 63 24.48 25.72 9.05
N GLY A 64 24.78 25.42 10.29
CA GLY A 64 26.08 24.83 10.64
C GLY A 64 26.23 23.40 10.10
N VAL A 65 25.15 22.64 9.97
CA VAL A 65 25.20 21.32 9.29
C VAL A 65 25.47 21.51 7.80
N ARG A 66 24.79 22.46 7.13
CA ARG A 66 25.00 22.77 5.70
C ARG A 66 26.45 23.18 5.44
N GLU A 67 27.01 24.04 6.29
CA GLU A 67 28.41 24.45 6.19
C GLU A 67 29.39 23.27 6.32
N ARG A 68 29.17 22.41 7.35
CA ARG A 68 29.97 21.18 7.54
C ARG A 68 29.86 20.20 6.37
N LEU A 69 28.67 20.04 5.78
CA LEU A 69 28.46 19.24 4.59
C LEU A 69 29.28 19.79 3.42
N GLY A 70 29.21 21.10 3.17
CA GLY A 70 30.02 21.76 2.13
C GLY A 70 31.52 21.53 2.31
N GLN A 71 32.03 21.70 3.54
CA GLN A 71 33.43 21.43 3.86
C GLN A 71 33.81 19.96 3.66
N ALA A 72 32.95 19.03 4.07
CA ALA A 72 33.21 17.60 3.94
C ALA A 72 33.24 17.14 2.47
N VAL A 73 32.32 17.66 1.64
CA VAL A 73 32.27 17.36 0.19
C VAL A 73 33.49 17.95 -0.51
N ALA A 74 33.83 19.21 -0.25
CA ALA A 74 35.01 19.85 -0.83
C ALA A 74 36.34 19.19 -0.41
N ALA A 75 36.41 18.64 0.81
CA ALA A 75 37.58 17.89 1.29
C ALA A 75 37.69 16.51 0.62
N ALA A 76 36.54 15.85 0.36
CA ALA A 76 36.50 14.54 -0.32
C ALA A 76 36.79 14.66 -1.83
N THR A 77 36.29 15.74 -2.45
CA THR A 77 36.40 15.98 -3.90
C THR A 77 36.75 17.47 -4.10
N PRO A 78 38.03 17.81 -4.28
CA PRO A 78 38.46 19.21 -4.42
C PRO A 78 37.74 19.92 -5.57
N GLY A 79 37.13 21.08 -5.25
CA GLY A 79 36.36 21.87 -6.22
C GLY A 79 34.89 21.47 -6.38
N ALA A 80 34.44 20.41 -5.72
CA ALA A 80 33.04 20.06 -5.70
C ALA A 80 32.19 20.98 -4.82
N THR A 81 30.95 21.18 -5.22
CA THR A 81 29.93 21.96 -4.50
C THR A 81 28.68 21.13 -4.27
N ILE A 82 27.88 21.52 -3.29
CA ILE A 82 26.57 20.94 -3.04
C ILE A 82 25.49 21.80 -3.70
N GLU A 83 24.55 21.17 -4.39
CA GLU A 83 23.26 21.76 -4.80
C GLU A 83 22.17 21.17 -3.90
N TYR A 84 21.49 21.99 -3.11
CA TYR A 84 20.35 21.55 -2.31
C TYR A 84 19.10 21.52 -3.19
N VAL A 85 18.47 20.34 -3.29
CA VAL A 85 17.31 20.07 -4.17
C VAL A 85 16.00 20.23 -3.40
N ARG A 86 15.95 19.69 -2.17
CA ARG A 86 14.77 19.68 -1.31
C ARG A 86 15.16 19.85 0.15
N ASP A 87 14.27 20.46 0.93
CA ASP A 87 14.32 20.47 2.40
C ASP A 87 13.12 19.69 2.94
N TYR A 88 13.33 18.94 4.02
CA TYR A 88 12.31 18.17 4.73
C TYR A 88 12.27 18.57 6.18
N HIS A 89 11.07 18.75 6.76
CA HIS A 89 10.89 19.26 8.11
C HIS A 89 9.86 18.52 8.94
N HIS A 90 8.99 17.72 8.33
CA HIS A 90 7.82 17.13 8.99
C HIS A 90 7.93 15.61 9.13
N VAL A 91 8.26 14.90 8.06
CA VAL A 91 8.48 13.43 8.12
C VAL A 91 9.87 13.09 8.68
N PHE A 92 10.84 13.96 8.48
CA PHE A 92 12.16 13.98 9.13
C PHE A 92 12.81 15.35 8.91
N GLU A 93 13.84 15.69 9.69
CA GLU A 93 14.69 16.82 9.39
C GLU A 93 15.79 16.40 8.43
N GLY A 94 15.95 17.11 7.31
CA GLY A 94 16.99 16.74 6.35
C GLY A 94 16.90 17.40 5.00
N PHE A 95 17.67 16.86 4.06
CA PHE A 95 17.83 17.41 2.72
C PHE A 95 17.88 16.32 1.65
N ALA A 96 17.41 16.65 0.43
CA ALA A 96 17.91 16.04 -0.78
C ALA A 96 18.96 16.99 -1.37
N LEU A 97 20.15 16.48 -1.67
CA LEU A 97 21.25 17.28 -2.20
C LEU A 97 22.02 16.52 -3.29
N LYS A 98 22.53 17.26 -4.30
CA LYS A 98 23.43 16.74 -5.32
C LYS A 98 24.88 16.99 -4.91
N ALA A 99 25.69 15.96 -5.03
CA ALA A 99 27.12 15.98 -4.81
C ALA A 99 27.80 14.86 -5.62
N PRO A 100 29.14 14.87 -5.78
CA PRO A 100 29.85 13.76 -6.40
C PRO A 100 29.59 12.45 -5.66
N ARG A 101 29.45 11.34 -6.40
CA ARG A 101 29.19 10.01 -5.83
C ARG A 101 30.20 9.61 -4.76
N SER A 102 31.46 9.97 -4.95
CA SER A 102 32.56 9.73 -3.99
C SER A 102 32.36 10.40 -2.63
N ALA A 103 31.54 11.46 -2.56
CA ALA A 103 31.34 12.23 -1.33
C ALA A 103 30.44 11.54 -0.29
N LEU A 104 29.68 10.47 -0.63
CA LEU A 104 28.71 9.83 0.28
C LEU A 104 29.32 9.46 1.65
N LYS A 105 30.52 8.91 1.66
CA LYS A 105 31.21 8.53 2.91
C LYS A 105 31.53 9.76 3.76
N ALA A 106 31.94 10.85 3.15
CA ALA A 106 32.21 12.10 3.85
C ALA A 106 30.92 12.73 4.40
N ILE A 107 29.84 12.75 3.62
CA ILE A 107 28.51 13.19 4.04
C ILE A 107 28.04 12.42 5.28
N LYS A 108 28.13 11.08 5.25
CA LYS A 108 27.79 10.22 6.41
C LYS A 108 28.60 10.51 7.67
N GLY A 109 29.80 11.02 7.53
CA GLY A 109 30.69 11.34 8.65
C GLY A 109 30.48 12.73 9.27
N VAL A 110 29.58 13.55 8.72
CA VAL A 110 29.33 14.90 9.21
C VAL A 110 28.54 14.86 10.53
N ARG A 111 29.04 15.57 11.54
CA ARG A 111 28.31 15.69 12.82
C ARG A 111 26.96 16.36 12.62
N GLY A 112 25.89 15.71 13.10
CA GLY A 112 24.50 16.12 12.93
C GLY A 112 23.78 15.37 11.79
N VAL A 113 24.51 14.53 11.01
CA VAL A 113 23.91 13.61 10.04
C VAL A 113 23.65 12.27 10.70
N ALA A 114 22.40 11.85 10.74
CA ALA A 114 21.98 10.56 11.27
C ALA A 114 22.12 9.45 10.22
N ALA A 115 21.76 9.75 8.96
CA ALA A 115 21.87 8.83 7.84
C ALA A 115 22.02 9.59 6.51
N ALA A 116 22.65 8.94 5.53
CA ALA A 116 22.65 9.42 4.16
C ALA A 116 22.75 8.23 3.19
N PHE A 117 22.01 8.31 2.08
CA PHE A 117 22.03 7.29 1.05
C PHE A 117 21.78 7.90 -0.33
N ALA A 118 22.20 7.17 -1.38
CA ALA A 118 21.93 7.57 -2.74
C ALA A 118 20.41 7.50 -3.03
N GLU A 119 19.89 8.49 -3.72
CA GLU A 119 18.52 8.52 -4.18
C GLU A 119 18.21 7.30 -5.03
N GLY A 120 17.09 6.67 -4.76
CA GLY A 120 16.51 5.60 -5.56
C GLY A 120 15.32 6.08 -6.38
N THR A 121 14.79 5.16 -7.16
CA THR A 121 13.56 5.34 -7.95
C THR A 121 12.53 4.29 -7.61
N ARG A 122 11.25 4.59 -7.84
CA ARG A 122 10.13 3.69 -7.63
C ARG A 122 9.24 3.69 -8.87
N GLU A 123 8.74 2.53 -9.21
CA GLU A 123 7.89 2.37 -10.38
C GLU A 123 6.41 2.36 -9.96
N PRO A 124 5.50 2.95 -10.77
CA PRO A 124 4.08 2.69 -10.63
C PRO A 124 3.80 1.20 -10.78
N ILE A 125 2.87 0.66 -10.00
CA ILE A 125 2.54 -0.76 -10.06
C ILE A 125 1.57 -0.99 -11.20
N MET A 126 2.07 -1.48 -12.33
CA MET A 126 1.24 -1.95 -13.45
C MET A 126 1.81 -3.20 -14.09
N TYR A 127 0.94 -4.16 -14.36
CA TYR A 127 1.28 -5.37 -15.08
C TYR A 127 0.80 -5.33 -16.54
N PRO A 128 1.53 -5.93 -17.50
CA PRO A 128 1.09 -5.98 -18.89
C PRO A 128 -0.24 -6.71 -19.07
N GLU A 129 -1.18 -6.11 -19.78
CA GLU A 129 -2.52 -6.65 -20.07
C GLU A 129 -2.53 -8.08 -20.65
N PHE A 130 -1.52 -8.46 -21.43
CA PHE A 130 -1.47 -9.76 -22.11
C PHE A 130 -1.23 -10.98 -21.18
N LEU A 131 -0.95 -10.77 -19.89
CA LEU A 131 -0.79 -11.84 -18.90
C LEU A 131 -2.08 -12.13 -18.12
N TRP A 132 -3.17 -11.47 -18.46
CA TRP A 132 -4.44 -11.63 -17.77
C TRP A 132 -5.17 -12.85 -18.34
N GLY A 133 -5.52 -13.78 -17.48
CA GLY A 133 -6.46 -14.83 -17.82
C GLY A 133 -7.87 -14.25 -17.98
N ASP A 134 -8.80 -15.03 -18.49
CA ASP A 134 -10.23 -14.69 -18.68
C ASP A 134 -10.91 -14.37 -17.32
N SER A 135 -10.63 -13.22 -16.74
CA SER A 135 -11.38 -12.72 -15.57
C SER A 135 -12.61 -11.95 -16.04
N ALA A 136 -13.74 -12.22 -15.40
CA ALA A 136 -14.94 -11.47 -15.71
C ALA A 136 -14.82 -10.02 -15.22
N LYS A 137 -15.19 -9.08 -16.09
CA LYS A 137 -15.15 -7.64 -15.85
C LYS A 137 -15.94 -7.22 -14.60
N ILE A 138 -15.37 -6.33 -13.80
CA ILE A 138 -16.02 -5.69 -12.65
C ILE A 138 -16.30 -4.23 -12.98
N THR A 139 -17.49 -3.94 -13.50
CA THR A 139 -17.90 -2.58 -13.91
C THR A 139 -18.32 -1.69 -12.74
N ASN A 140 -18.67 -2.27 -11.59
CA ASN A 140 -18.99 -1.57 -10.35
C ASN A 140 -18.13 -2.14 -9.20
N PRO A 141 -16.87 -1.75 -9.07
CA PRO A 141 -16.02 -2.22 -7.98
C PRO A 141 -16.52 -1.75 -6.60
N ALA A 142 -17.12 -0.55 -6.49
CA ALA A 142 -17.75 -0.04 -5.27
C ALA A 142 -18.93 -0.93 -4.79
N GLY A 143 -19.63 -1.60 -5.72
CA GLY A 143 -20.65 -2.58 -5.39
C GLY A 143 -20.09 -3.87 -4.80
N VAL A 144 -18.93 -4.31 -5.24
CA VAL A 144 -18.27 -5.52 -4.69
C VAL A 144 -17.76 -5.25 -3.27
N THR A 145 -17.18 -4.08 -3.01
CA THR A 145 -16.76 -3.65 -1.68
C THR A 145 -17.92 -3.13 -0.81
N ARG A 146 -19.13 -3.04 -1.36
CA ARG A 146 -20.34 -2.47 -0.76
C ARG A 146 -20.19 -1.00 -0.35
N ALA A 147 -19.24 -0.28 -0.93
CA ALA A 147 -19.05 1.15 -0.68
C ALA A 147 -20.23 1.98 -1.20
N ASP A 148 -20.86 1.57 -2.30
CA ASP A 148 -22.07 2.19 -2.86
C ASP A 148 -23.32 2.04 -1.98
N GLN A 149 -23.29 1.12 -1.00
CA GLN A 149 -24.37 0.87 -0.04
C GLN A 149 -24.11 1.52 1.32
N ALA A 150 -22.93 2.06 1.55
CA ALA A 150 -22.60 2.73 2.79
C ALA A 150 -23.36 4.06 2.91
N VAL A 151 -23.80 4.40 4.13
CA VAL A 151 -24.44 5.69 4.41
C VAL A 151 -23.43 6.82 4.31
N GLN A 152 -22.20 6.56 4.75
CA GLN A 152 -21.06 7.46 4.60
C GLN A 152 -20.66 7.56 3.13
N GLN A 153 -20.39 8.77 2.67
CA GLN A 153 -19.98 9.05 1.29
C GLN A 153 -18.62 9.77 1.23
N GLY A 154 -17.98 9.99 2.39
CA GLY A 154 -16.70 10.70 2.50
C GLY A 154 -16.82 12.21 2.72
N GLN A 155 -18.01 12.74 3.08
CA GLN A 155 -18.17 14.16 3.37
C GLN A 155 -17.23 14.62 4.48
N GLY A 156 -16.57 15.75 4.27
CA GLY A 156 -15.62 16.33 5.22
C GLY A 156 -14.28 15.61 5.31
N LEU A 157 -14.02 14.64 4.45
CA LEU A 157 -12.79 13.87 4.41
C LEU A 157 -11.94 14.23 3.18
N VAL A 158 -10.64 14.05 3.31
CA VAL A 158 -9.64 14.30 2.27
C VAL A 158 -8.85 13.03 2.00
N ILE A 159 -8.79 12.64 0.74
CA ILE A 159 -7.91 11.55 0.27
C ILE A 159 -6.78 12.19 -0.52
N GLU A 160 -5.55 11.95 -0.13
CA GLU A 160 -4.39 12.29 -0.94
C GLU A 160 -4.02 11.11 -1.84
N VAL A 161 -3.83 11.40 -3.12
CA VAL A 161 -3.37 10.43 -4.13
C VAL A 161 -1.96 10.85 -4.53
N ILE A 162 -0.97 10.07 -4.08
CA ILE A 162 0.44 10.22 -4.48
C ILE A 162 0.69 9.25 -5.63
N ASP A 163 0.72 9.80 -6.85
CA ASP A 163 0.67 8.99 -8.07
C ASP A 163 1.34 9.69 -9.28
N THR A 164 1.04 9.19 -10.47
CA THR A 164 1.57 9.72 -11.74
C THR A 164 0.89 11.01 -12.20
N GLY A 165 -0.19 11.42 -11.54
CA GLY A 165 -0.95 12.63 -11.86
C GLY A 165 -2.45 12.37 -12.01
N LEU A 166 -3.18 13.35 -12.56
CA LEU A 166 -4.64 13.32 -12.68
C LEU A 166 -5.13 14.17 -13.85
N ASP A 167 -6.03 13.65 -14.67
CA ASP A 167 -6.86 14.48 -15.53
C ASP A 167 -7.94 15.18 -14.70
N THR A 168 -7.65 16.39 -14.24
CA THR A 168 -8.54 17.19 -13.41
C THR A 168 -9.81 17.65 -14.11
N SER A 169 -9.85 17.57 -15.45
CA SER A 169 -11.00 17.94 -16.29
C SER A 169 -11.98 16.79 -16.50
N HIS A 170 -11.62 15.57 -16.09
CA HIS A 170 -12.42 14.37 -16.31
C HIS A 170 -13.78 14.45 -15.60
N GLY A 171 -14.85 14.07 -16.30
CA GLY A 171 -16.22 14.09 -15.79
C GLY A 171 -16.47 13.24 -14.55
N ALA A 172 -15.62 12.26 -14.26
CA ALA A 172 -15.64 11.49 -13.01
C ALA A 172 -15.43 12.38 -11.76
N PHE A 173 -14.86 13.56 -11.89
CA PHE A 173 -14.60 14.49 -10.77
C PHE A 173 -15.49 15.72 -10.77
N SER A 174 -16.47 15.80 -11.68
CA SER A 174 -17.36 16.94 -11.87
C SER A 174 -18.60 16.96 -10.96
N GLY A 175 -18.82 15.92 -10.14
CA GLY A 175 -19.96 15.83 -9.25
C GLY A 175 -19.97 16.94 -8.20
N SER A 176 -21.16 17.43 -7.86
CA SER A 176 -21.31 18.46 -6.85
C SER A 176 -20.90 17.97 -5.46
N MET A 177 -20.14 18.80 -4.73
CA MET A 177 -19.76 18.59 -3.36
C MET A 177 -20.75 19.30 -2.41
N ASP A 178 -20.96 18.73 -1.24
CA ASP A 178 -21.67 19.44 -0.17
C ASP A 178 -20.78 20.54 0.40
N SER A 179 -21.03 21.78 -0.01
CA SER A 179 -20.22 22.94 0.36
C SER A 179 -20.21 23.21 1.89
N THR A 180 -21.15 22.65 2.64
CA THR A 180 -21.22 22.81 4.11
C THR A 180 -20.31 21.84 4.83
N SER A 181 -19.81 20.82 4.16
CA SER A 181 -18.94 19.78 4.70
C SER A 181 -17.52 19.78 4.12
N LEU A 182 -17.16 20.80 3.31
CA LEU A 182 -15.79 20.89 2.79
C LEU A 182 -14.79 21.07 3.93
N ARG A 183 -13.76 20.21 3.94
CA ARG A 183 -12.67 20.34 4.91
C ARG A 183 -11.60 21.33 4.44
N LEU A 184 -11.32 21.34 3.14
CA LEU A 184 -10.40 22.25 2.50
C LEU A 184 -11.19 23.18 1.57
N THR A 185 -11.17 24.47 1.87
CA THR A 185 -11.72 25.52 1.01
C THR A 185 -10.60 26.23 0.26
N GLN A 186 -10.93 27.01 -0.76
CA GLN A 186 -9.93 27.82 -1.47
C GLN A 186 -9.16 28.77 -0.55
N THR A 187 -9.81 29.28 0.50
CA THR A 187 -9.16 30.14 1.51
C THR A 187 -8.17 29.35 2.36
N ASP A 188 -8.53 28.13 2.78
CA ASP A 188 -7.64 27.25 3.55
C ASP A 188 -6.40 26.91 2.72
N MET A 189 -6.59 26.60 1.43
CA MET A 189 -5.48 26.26 0.54
C MET A 189 -4.51 27.41 0.33
N THR A 190 -4.97 28.65 0.24
CA THR A 190 -4.10 29.83 0.18
C THR A 190 -3.18 29.92 1.39
N SER A 191 -3.70 29.61 2.58
CA SER A 191 -2.94 29.63 3.82
C SER A 191 -1.97 28.44 3.93
N LEU A 192 -2.42 27.23 3.53
CA LEU A 192 -1.62 26.01 3.53
C LEU A 192 -0.45 26.10 2.56
N THR A 193 -0.69 26.58 1.33
CA THR A 193 0.37 26.75 0.32
C THR A 193 1.49 27.65 0.81
N ALA A 194 1.16 28.70 1.58
CA ALA A 194 2.16 29.57 2.17
C ALA A 194 3.01 28.84 3.24
N SER A 195 2.49 27.80 3.88
CA SER A 195 3.18 27.00 4.90
C SER A 195 3.99 25.81 4.35
N LEU A 196 3.76 25.41 3.08
CA LEU A 196 4.52 24.33 2.43
C LEU A 196 5.96 24.70 2.05
N GLY A 197 6.41 25.91 2.36
CA GLY A 197 7.77 26.40 2.15
C GLY A 197 7.96 27.22 0.86
N ALA A 198 9.07 27.93 0.79
CA ALA A 198 9.35 28.83 -0.33
C ALA A 198 9.54 28.06 -1.65
N GLY A 199 8.75 28.42 -2.66
CA GLY A 199 8.81 27.86 -4.00
C GLY A 199 7.91 26.65 -4.25
N LYS A 200 7.18 26.15 -3.24
CA LYS A 200 6.14 25.15 -3.43
C LYS A 200 4.80 25.87 -3.59
N GLY A 201 4.22 25.78 -4.77
CA GLY A 201 2.94 26.39 -5.10
C GLY A 201 1.96 25.33 -5.57
N GLY A 202 0.99 24.93 -4.73
CA GLY A 202 -0.13 24.14 -5.23
C GLY A 202 -1.22 25.00 -5.86
N ALA A 203 -2.03 24.40 -6.73
CA ALA A 203 -3.17 25.04 -7.35
C ALA A 203 -4.49 24.49 -6.78
N TRP A 204 -5.45 25.40 -6.60
CA TRP A 204 -6.84 25.05 -6.39
C TRP A 204 -7.49 24.77 -7.75
N VAL A 205 -8.15 23.65 -7.90
CA VAL A 205 -8.90 23.28 -9.12
C VAL A 205 -10.41 23.42 -8.88
N SER A 206 -10.93 22.80 -7.83
CA SER A 206 -12.35 22.79 -7.50
C SER A 206 -12.59 22.39 -6.05
N ASP A 207 -13.85 22.46 -5.57
CA ASP A 207 -14.24 21.92 -4.27
C ASP A 207 -13.94 20.42 -4.15
N LYS A 208 -13.97 19.68 -5.26
CA LYS A 208 -13.61 18.25 -5.31
C LYS A 208 -12.11 18.02 -5.25
N ILE A 209 -11.35 18.89 -5.91
CA ILE A 209 -9.89 18.82 -6.03
C ILE A 209 -9.30 20.13 -5.50
N PRO A 210 -9.19 20.30 -4.16
CA PRO A 210 -8.73 21.53 -3.54
C PRO A 210 -7.23 21.79 -3.70
N PHE A 211 -6.42 20.78 -4.04
CA PHE A 211 -4.98 20.94 -4.17
C PHE A 211 -4.40 19.98 -5.19
N VAL A 212 -3.57 20.52 -6.07
CA VAL A 212 -2.73 19.75 -6.98
C VAL A 212 -1.32 20.33 -6.98
N TYR A 213 -0.30 19.47 -7.03
CA TYR A 213 1.09 19.86 -7.22
C TYR A 213 1.89 18.75 -7.87
N ASP A 214 2.74 19.10 -8.83
CA ASP A 214 3.73 18.24 -9.44
C ASP A 214 5.06 18.38 -8.70
N TYR A 215 5.38 17.42 -7.87
CA TYR A 215 6.64 17.38 -7.12
C TYR A 215 7.83 17.05 -8.00
N ALA A 216 7.63 16.31 -9.09
CA ALA A 216 8.70 15.86 -9.96
C ALA A 216 9.22 16.97 -10.87
N ASP A 217 8.31 17.77 -11.44
CA ASP A 217 8.66 18.83 -12.38
C ASP A 217 8.56 20.23 -11.75
N GLY A 218 7.97 20.35 -10.55
CA GLY A 218 7.99 21.56 -9.72
C GLY A 218 6.96 22.61 -10.12
N ASP A 219 5.80 22.17 -10.66
CA ASP A 219 4.73 23.06 -11.11
C ASP A 219 3.33 22.58 -10.69
N THR A 220 2.27 22.97 -11.38
CA THR A 220 0.88 22.62 -11.08
C THR A 220 0.18 21.90 -12.23
N ASP A 221 0.90 21.55 -13.28
CA ASP A 221 0.40 20.67 -14.34
C ASP A 221 0.53 19.21 -13.86
N VAL A 222 -0.60 18.64 -13.48
CA VAL A 222 -0.64 17.28 -12.94
C VAL A 222 -1.21 16.26 -13.93
N LEU A 223 -1.45 16.66 -15.19
CA LEU A 223 -1.75 15.70 -16.24
C LEU A 223 -0.44 15.19 -16.84
N ALA A 224 -0.15 13.91 -16.68
CA ALA A 224 1.06 13.31 -17.23
C ALA A 224 1.06 13.35 -18.77
N GLY A 225 2.20 13.64 -19.37
CA GLY A 225 2.37 13.65 -20.83
C GLY A 225 2.21 12.26 -21.44
N TYR A 226 1.68 12.19 -22.68
CA TYR A 226 1.51 10.93 -23.41
C TYR A 226 2.24 10.98 -24.76
N GLU A 227 3.24 10.12 -24.96
CA GLU A 227 4.09 10.04 -26.15
C GLU A 227 3.76 8.85 -27.07
N HIS A 228 2.61 8.20 -26.88
CA HIS A 228 2.15 7.05 -27.66
C HIS A 228 3.03 5.78 -27.55
N ASP A 229 3.84 5.65 -26.50
CA ASP A 229 4.50 4.42 -26.11
C ASP A 229 3.85 3.83 -24.86
N ARG A 230 4.23 2.60 -24.52
CA ARG A 230 3.60 1.87 -23.43
C ARG A 230 3.92 2.45 -22.04
N GLU A 231 5.14 2.91 -21.83
CA GLU A 231 5.56 3.44 -20.54
C GLU A 231 4.90 4.79 -20.27
N SER A 232 4.83 5.65 -21.31
CA SER A 232 4.12 6.92 -21.19
C SER A 232 2.60 6.72 -21.07
N TYR A 233 2.01 5.68 -21.69
CA TYR A 233 0.60 5.34 -21.47
C TYR A 233 0.33 4.96 -20.02
N THR A 234 1.15 4.11 -19.42
CA THR A 234 1.05 3.76 -18.00
C THR A 234 1.05 4.99 -17.11
N ARG A 235 2.03 5.86 -17.28
CA ARG A 235 2.13 7.14 -16.57
C ARG A 235 0.89 8.02 -16.79
N TYR A 236 0.42 8.11 -18.02
CA TYR A 236 -0.71 8.94 -18.40
C TYR A 236 -2.01 8.52 -17.70
N VAL A 237 -2.30 7.21 -17.61
CA VAL A 237 -3.59 6.73 -17.12
C VAL A 237 -3.65 6.47 -15.61
N HIS A 238 -2.53 6.07 -14.98
CA HIS A 238 -2.53 5.41 -13.68
C HIS A 238 -3.14 6.26 -12.57
N GLY A 239 -2.66 7.48 -12.34
CA GLY A 239 -3.18 8.32 -11.25
C GLY A 239 -4.65 8.71 -11.42
N THR A 240 -5.13 8.91 -12.67
CA THR A 240 -6.54 9.17 -12.96
C THR A 240 -7.40 7.95 -12.60
N ARG A 241 -6.91 6.72 -12.87
CA ARG A 241 -7.57 5.48 -12.46
C ARG A 241 -7.67 5.38 -10.94
N MET A 242 -6.57 5.62 -10.23
CA MET A 242 -6.54 5.52 -8.76
C MET A 242 -7.47 6.54 -8.09
N ALA A 243 -7.43 7.79 -8.52
CA ALA A 243 -8.32 8.82 -8.01
C ALA A 243 -9.80 8.48 -8.29
N GLY A 244 -10.10 7.91 -9.46
CA GLY A 244 -11.44 7.50 -9.84
C GLY A 244 -11.98 6.38 -8.94
N LEU A 245 -11.22 5.32 -8.75
CA LEU A 245 -11.59 4.20 -7.87
C LEU A 245 -11.79 4.63 -6.42
N ALA A 246 -10.95 5.54 -5.93
CA ALA A 246 -11.04 6.05 -4.57
C ALA A 246 -12.26 6.97 -4.38
N ALA A 247 -12.47 7.94 -5.29
CA ALA A 247 -13.35 9.06 -4.98
C ALA A 247 -14.08 9.71 -6.18
N ALA A 248 -14.24 9.03 -7.32
CA ALA A 248 -15.06 9.59 -8.40
C ALA A 248 -16.47 9.95 -7.92
N SER A 249 -16.99 11.10 -8.37
CA SER A 249 -18.29 11.66 -8.00
C SER A 249 -19.20 11.96 -9.20
N GLY A 250 -18.79 11.55 -10.41
CA GLY A 250 -19.53 11.76 -11.64
C GLY A 250 -20.84 10.98 -11.72
N GLU A 251 -21.72 11.34 -12.65
CA GLU A 251 -22.97 10.62 -12.90
C GLU A 251 -22.72 9.24 -13.51
N ALA A 252 -21.74 9.14 -14.41
CA ALA A 252 -21.44 7.91 -15.13
C ALA A 252 -20.65 6.91 -14.29
N TYR A 253 -19.84 7.40 -13.35
CA TYR A 253 -18.96 6.55 -12.54
C TYR A 253 -18.77 7.14 -11.13
N ARG A 254 -18.82 6.26 -10.12
CA ARG A 254 -18.63 6.63 -8.72
C ARG A 254 -17.57 5.74 -8.08
N GLY A 255 -16.60 6.36 -7.42
CA GLY A 255 -15.61 5.69 -6.59
C GLY A 255 -16.17 5.30 -5.22
N ALA A 256 -15.32 4.73 -4.38
CA ALA A 256 -15.71 4.25 -3.06
C ALA A 256 -16.17 5.39 -2.11
N ALA A 257 -15.55 6.58 -2.17
CA ALA A 257 -15.87 7.73 -1.33
C ALA A 257 -16.18 8.99 -2.18
N PRO A 258 -17.34 9.04 -2.85
CA PRO A 258 -17.60 10.06 -3.87
C PRO A 258 -17.68 11.50 -3.33
N GLN A 259 -17.92 11.70 -2.06
CA GLN A 259 -17.96 13.02 -1.41
C GLN A 259 -16.68 13.38 -0.66
N ALA A 260 -15.61 12.55 -0.73
CA ALA A 260 -14.30 12.94 -0.26
C ALA A 260 -13.63 13.92 -1.23
N GLN A 261 -12.89 14.88 -0.71
CA GLN A 261 -12.03 15.76 -1.49
C GLN A 261 -10.74 15.02 -1.89
N LEU A 262 -10.15 15.40 -3.01
CA LEU A 262 -8.91 14.82 -3.54
C LEU A 262 -7.77 15.83 -3.49
N VAL A 263 -6.71 15.50 -2.79
CA VAL A 263 -5.39 16.14 -2.91
C VAL A 263 -4.55 15.31 -3.87
N VAL A 264 -3.93 15.94 -4.85
CA VAL A 264 -3.16 15.26 -5.89
C VAL A 264 -1.70 15.65 -5.80
N ALA A 265 -0.87 14.68 -5.49
CA ALA A 265 0.58 14.80 -5.48
C ALA A 265 1.16 13.98 -6.63
N LYS A 266 1.49 14.64 -7.74
CA LYS A 266 2.21 14.02 -8.87
C LYS A 266 3.68 13.92 -8.50
N VAL A 267 4.23 12.72 -8.54
CA VAL A 267 5.64 12.45 -8.16
C VAL A 267 6.43 11.77 -9.29
N VAL A 268 5.81 11.62 -10.47
CA VAL A 268 6.45 11.09 -11.68
C VAL A 268 6.55 12.20 -12.70
N SER A 269 7.78 12.49 -13.13
CA SER A 269 8.06 13.52 -14.14
C SER A 269 7.44 13.17 -15.50
N ASP A 270 7.11 14.18 -16.29
CA ASP A 270 6.66 14.01 -17.69
C ASP A 270 7.73 13.37 -18.57
N SER A 271 9.00 13.45 -18.16
CA SER A 271 10.14 12.89 -18.90
C SER A 271 10.57 11.50 -18.43
N TRP A 272 10.09 11.01 -17.27
CA TRP A 272 10.55 9.76 -16.63
C TRP A 272 9.36 8.95 -16.13
N ASN A 273 9.37 7.65 -16.30
CA ASN A 273 8.29 6.78 -15.84
C ASN A 273 8.50 6.24 -14.41
N VAL A 274 9.25 6.97 -13.59
CA VAL A 274 9.57 6.58 -12.20
C VAL A 274 9.43 7.76 -11.26
N ALA A 275 9.03 7.49 -10.02
CA ALA A 275 9.10 8.45 -8.93
C ALA A 275 10.50 8.42 -8.30
N ARG A 276 11.06 9.58 -8.00
CA ARG A 276 12.30 9.70 -7.24
C ARG A 276 12.01 9.74 -5.75
N ASP A 277 12.96 9.25 -4.94
CA ASP A 277 12.82 9.32 -3.48
C ASP A 277 12.66 10.76 -3.00
N SER A 278 13.37 11.74 -3.61
CA SER A 278 13.26 13.16 -3.24
C SER A 278 11.86 13.72 -3.43
N ASP A 279 11.17 13.31 -4.51
CA ASP A 279 9.84 13.83 -4.85
C ASP A 279 8.76 13.14 -4.01
N LEU A 280 8.85 11.81 -3.82
CA LEU A 280 7.96 11.07 -2.95
C LEU A 280 8.05 11.53 -1.49
N LEU A 281 9.26 11.70 -0.96
CA LEU A 281 9.46 12.20 0.40
C LEU A 281 8.95 13.63 0.58
N ALA A 282 9.01 14.48 -0.47
CA ALA A 282 8.46 15.82 -0.41
C ALA A 282 6.92 15.82 -0.36
N ALA A 283 6.26 14.92 -1.10
CA ALA A 283 4.81 14.72 -1.00
C ALA A 283 4.40 14.24 0.40
N LEU A 284 5.12 13.25 0.97
CA LEU A 284 4.86 12.78 2.33
C LEU A 284 5.13 13.86 3.40
N ASP A 285 6.12 14.75 3.18
CA ASP A 285 6.42 15.86 4.09
C ASP A 285 5.29 16.89 4.09
N ASP A 286 4.78 17.24 2.90
CA ASP A 286 3.66 18.16 2.74
C ASP A 286 2.32 17.54 3.23
N ALA A 287 2.14 16.22 3.13
CA ALA A 287 1.00 15.52 3.74
C ALA A 287 0.89 15.77 5.25
N MET A 288 2.01 15.94 5.96
CA MET A 288 2.01 16.29 7.38
C MET A 288 1.47 17.70 7.65
N VAL A 289 1.47 18.58 6.67
CA VAL A 289 0.92 19.95 6.74
C VAL A 289 -0.53 19.96 6.28
N ILE A 290 -0.84 19.35 5.13
CA ILE A 290 -2.18 19.27 4.52
C ILE A 290 -3.11 18.41 5.39
N ARG A 291 -2.57 17.35 6.00
CA ARG A 291 -3.26 16.39 6.88
C ARG A 291 -4.46 15.73 6.21
N PRO A 292 -4.28 15.05 5.09
CA PRO A 292 -5.33 14.21 4.52
C PRO A 292 -5.77 13.14 5.53
N ASP A 293 -6.98 12.65 5.39
CA ASP A 293 -7.48 11.57 6.25
C ASP A 293 -6.92 10.21 5.81
N THR A 294 -6.76 10.04 4.51
CA THR A 294 -6.22 8.84 3.89
C THR A 294 -5.17 9.24 2.85
N VAL A 295 -4.06 8.51 2.81
CA VAL A 295 -3.00 8.68 1.83
C VAL A 295 -2.90 7.39 1.02
N ALA A 296 -3.21 7.47 -0.28
CA ALA A 296 -3.05 6.38 -1.24
C ALA A 296 -1.70 6.54 -1.93
N VAL A 297 -0.80 5.57 -1.74
CA VAL A 297 0.54 5.56 -2.35
C VAL A 297 0.63 4.37 -3.29
N SER A 298 0.69 4.62 -4.60
CA SER A 298 0.58 3.57 -5.62
C SER A 298 1.93 3.19 -6.25
N PHE A 299 3.01 3.35 -5.51
CA PHE A 299 4.36 2.98 -5.94
C PHE A 299 4.92 1.82 -5.12
N MET A 300 5.77 1.02 -5.76
CA MET A 300 6.47 -0.04 -5.09
C MET A 300 7.97 -0.02 -5.42
N SER A 301 8.79 -0.42 -4.46
CA SER A 301 10.16 -0.84 -4.70
C SER A 301 10.23 -2.35 -4.58
N ASP A 302 10.71 -3.00 -5.61
CA ASP A 302 10.98 -4.43 -5.67
C ASP A 302 12.36 -4.80 -5.10
N ARG A 303 13.19 -3.80 -4.88
CA ARG A 303 14.54 -4.00 -4.34
C ARG A 303 14.48 -3.98 -2.83
N ASP A 304 15.27 -4.85 -2.23
CA ASP A 304 15.61 -4.78 -0.81
C ASP A 304 16.22 -3.40 -0.53
N ILE A 305 15.33 -2.45 -0.20
CA ILE A 305 15.79 -1.19 0.36
C ILE A 305 16.29 -1.56 1.74
N SER A 306 17.60 -1.84 1.84
CA SER A 306 18.22 -2.19 3.11
C SER A 306 18.82 -0.96 3.79
N GLY A 307 18.98 -1.04 5.09
CA GLY A 307 19.75 -0.08 5.86
C GLY A 307 19.05 1.28 6.08
N ASP A 308 19.75 2.38 5.73
CA ASP A 308 19.33 3.74 6.08
C ASP A 308 18.00 4.16 5.42
N ALA A 309 17.82 3.78 4.16
CA ALA A 309 16.61 4.12 3.40
C ALA A 309 15.35 3.48 4.01
N VAL A 310 15.37 2.17 4.33
CA VAL A 310 14.25 1.48 4.98
C VAL A 310 13.85 2.18 6.27
N ARG A 311 14.83 2.45 7.15
CA ARG A 311 14.57 3.09 8.44
C ARG A 311 13.99 4.49 8.31
N LEU A 312 14.41 5.23 7.29
CA LEU A 312 13.87 6.56 7.03
C LEU A 312 12.43 6.49 6.57
N TYR A 313 12.12 5.62 5.61
CA TYR A 313 10.76 5.44 5.11
C TYR A 313 9.81 4.87 6.15
N GLU A 314 10.20 3.83 6.91
CA GLU A 314 9.39 3.33 8.03
C GLU A 314 9.02 4.48 8.98
N ARG A 315 10.01 5.30 9.36
CA ARG A 315 9.78 6.44 10.24
C ARG A 315 8.87 7.51 9.62
N ALA A 316 8.99 7.78 8.31
CA ALA A 316 8.12 8.71 7.62
C ALA A 316 6.66 8.23 7.65
N TYR A 317 6.41 6.98 7.28
CA TYR A 317 5.06 6.40 7.30
C TYR A 317 4.51 6.25 8.73
N ASP A 318 5.34 5.91 9.71
CA ASP A 318 4.95 5.91 11.12
C ASP A 318 4.49 7.30 11.59
N ARG A 319 5.17 8.37 11.18
CA ARG A 319 4.76 9.73 11.51
C ARG A 319 3.40 10.10 10.92
N LEU A 320 3.13 9.74 9.65
CA LEU A 320 1.81 9.94 9.05
C LEU A 320 0.73 9.17 9.83
N SER A 321 0.96 7.90 10.11
CA SER A 321 0.03 7.04 10.86
C SER A 321 -0.24 7.57 12.27
N ASN A 322 0.80 7.98 13.00
CA ASN A 322 0.69 8.56 14.35
C ASN A 322 0.01 9.93 14.34
N ALA A 323 0.14 10.70 13.26
CA ALA A 323 -0.62 11.93 13.05
C ALA A 323 -2.10 11.69 12.71
N GLY A 324 -2.48 10.42 12.56
CA GLY A 324 -3.86 9.98 12.34
C GLY A 324 -4.23 9.73 10.89
N MET A 325 -3.30 9.75 9.95
CA MET A 325 -3.55 9.46 8.54
C MET A 325 -3.52 7.95 8.29
N THR A 326 -4.51 7.44 7.54
CA THR A 326 -4.51 6.03 7.11
C THR A 326 -3.75 5.91 5.80
N VAL A 327 -2.54 5.35 5.84
CA VAL A 327 -1.75 5.10 4.63
C VAL A 327 -2.12 3.75 4.04
N VAL A 328 -2.48 3.73 2.76
CA VAL A 328 -2.89 2.53 2.02
C VAL A 328 -1.98 2.36 0.82
N ALA A 329 -1.47 1.15 0.62
CA ALA A 329 -0.62 0.83 -0.51
C ALA A 329 -0.91 -0.57 -1.08
N PRO A 330 -0.70 -0.75 -2.40
CA PRO A 330 -0.84 -2.05 -3.05
C PRO A 330 0.24 -3.03 -2.56
N ALA A 331 -0.13 -4.30 -2.40
CA ALA A 331 0.81 -5.34 -2.00
C ALA A 331 1.92 -5.55 -3.04
N GLY A 332 1.62 -5.25 -4.30
CA GLY A 332 2.50 -5.44 -5.46
C GLY A 332 2.00 -6.54 -6.39
N ASP A 333 2.55 -6.57 -7.60
CA ASP A 333 2.10 -7.44 -8.68
C ASP A 333 3.13 -8.54 -9.02
N TYR A 334 3.94 -8.95 -8.05
CA TYR A 334 5.06 -9.88 -8.22
C TYR A 334 4.77 -11.29 -7.68
N GLY A 335 3.51 -11.64 -7.44
CA GLY A 335 3.12 -12.96 -6.92
C GLY A 335 3.51 -14.15 -7.82
N ARG A 336 3.68 -13.92 -9.13
CA ARG A 336 4.12 -14.91 -10.13
C ARG A 336 5.57 -14.76 -10.56
N ALA A 337 6.33 -13.83 -9.97
CA ALA A 337 7.70 -13.55 -10.42
C ALA A 337 8.68 -14.65 -9.97
N GLU A 338 8.70 -15.74 -10.70
CA GLU A 338 9.58 -16.91 -10.49
C GLU A 338 11.07 -16.55 -10.47
N TRP A 339 11.44 -15.52 -11.18
CA TRP A 339 12.81 -15.10 -11.44
C TRP A 339 13.30 -13.98 -10.51
N ARG A 340 12.40 -13.36 -9.73
CA ARG A 340 12.74 -12.30 -8.79
C ARG A 340 12.85 -12.77 -7.33
N THR A 341 12.26 -13.91 -6.99
CA THR A 341 12.38 -14.49 -5.66
C THR A 341 13.06 -15.86 -5.74
N LEU A 342 14.21 -15.99 -5.10
CA LEU A 342 14.93 -17.26 -4.98
C LEU A 342 14.16 -18.29 -4.13
N SER A 343 13.05 -17.90 -3.53
CA SER A 343 12.16 -18.76 -2.76
C SER A 343 10.71 -18.28 -2.89
N PRO A 344 9.85 -19.01 -3.59
CA PRO A 344 8.40 -18.71 -3.65
C PRO A 344 7.70 -18.88 -2.29
N GLN A 345 8.40 -19.36 -1.28
CA GLN A 345 7.92 -19.47 0.10
C GLN A 345 8.10 -18.18 0.90
N MET A 346 8.84 -17.21 0.38
CA MET A 346 9.09 -15.93 1.01
C MET A 346 8.20 -14.83 0.43
N SER A 347 8.24 -13.65 1.00
CA SER A 347 7.42 -12.52 0.60
C SER A 347 7.77 -11.99 -0.79
N SER A 348 6.74 -11.64 -1.55
CA SER A 348 6.84 -10.77 -2.74
C SER A 348 6.22 -9.39 -2.50
N VAL A 349 5.80 -9.08 -1.27
CA VAL A 349 5.25 -7.77 -0.90
C VAL A 349 6.39 -6.75 -0.82
N GLY A 350 6.28 -5.66 -1.58
CA GLY A 350 7.28 -4.61 -1.65
C GLY A 350 7.00 -3.43 -0.73
N ALA A 351 7.98 -2.52 -0.59
CA ALA A 351 7.77 -1.26 0.09
C ALA A 351 6.97 -0.27 -0.79
N PRO A 352 6.01 0.53 -0.24
CA PRO A 352 5.80 0.76 1.20
C PRO A 352 4.84 -0.25 1.87
N ALA A 353 4.14 -1.11 1.14
CA ALA A 353 3.17 -2.06 1.69
C ALA A 353 3.77 -2.99 2.75
N ALA A 354 5.07 -3.27 2.67
CA ALA A 354 5.80 -4.08 3.64
C ALA A 354 5.93 -3.43 5.02
N TYR A 355 5.80 -2.10 5.14
CA TYR A 355 5.94 -1.40 6.43
C TYR A 355 4.74 -1.61 7.34
N SER A 356 4.96 -1.66 8.66
CA SER A 356 3.91 -1.95 9.65
C SER A 356 2.78 -0.93 9.67
N SER A 357 3.10 0.35 9.54
CA SER A 357 2.16 1.47 9.56
C SER A 357 1.32 1.62 8.28
N VAL A 358 1.66 0.90 7.20
CA VAL A 358 0.97 0.96 5.90
C VAL A 358 -0.02 -0.21 5.79
N LEU A 359 -1.26 0.08 5.42
CA LEU A 359 -2.27 -0.94 5.12
C LEU A 359 -2.03 -1.51 3.73
N SER A 360 -1.58 -2.75 3.66
CA SER A 360 -1.25 -3.46 2.42
C SER A 360 -2.47 -4.16 1.84
N VAL A 361 -2.73 -3.96 0.55
CA VAL A 361 -3.94 -4.47 -0.11
C VAL A 361 -3.59 -5.45 -1.22
N ALA A 362 -4.16 -6.66 -1.14
CA ALA A 362 -4.12 -7.66 -2.19
C ALA A 362 -5.22 -7.45 -3.23
N ALA A 363 -4.98 -7.91 -4.45
CA ALA A 363 -5.98 -7.94 -5.51
C ALA A 363 -6.71 -9.28 -5.58
N VAL A 364 -8.03 -9.21 -5.72
CA VAL A 364 -8.89 -10.34 -6.09
C VAL A 364 -9.56 -10.08 -7.44
N LEU A 365 -9.92 -11.15 -8.12
CA LEU A 365 -10.62 -11.12 -9.40
C LEU A 365 -11.84 -12.03 -9.36
N ARG A 366 -12.78 -11.83 -10.29
CA ARG A 366 -13.84 -12.80 -10.55
C ARG A 366 -13.25 -14.01 -11.29
N SER A 367 -13.49 -15.19 -10.77
CA SER A 367 -12.99 -16.44 -11.35
C SER A 367 -14.13 -17.40 -11.62
N ASN A 368 -14.20 -17.93 -12.84
CA ASN A 368 -15.20 -18.93 -13.22
C ASN A 368 -15.08 -20.22 -12.39
N ASP A 369 -13.89 -20.55 -11.91
CA ASP A 369 -13.64 -21.73 -11.07
C ASP A 369 -14.30 -21.61 -9.68
N GLN A 370 -14.65 -20.38 -9.26
CA GLN A 370 -15.31 -20.09 -7.99
C GLN A 370 -16.83 -20.02 -8.10
N GLY A 371 -17.40 -20.34 -9.27
CA GLY A 371 -18.82 -20.21 -9.55
C GLY A 371 -19.23 -18.78 -9.92
N GLU A 372 -20.51 -18.58 -10.21
CA GLU A 372 -21.02 -17.29 -10.67
C GLU A 372 -20.77 -16.18 -9.63
N GLY A 373 -20.00 -15.18 -10.02
CA GLY A 373 -19.64 -14.05 -9.15
C GLY A 373 -18.59 -14.36 -8.07
N GLY A 374 -18.05 -15.58 -8.03
CA GLY A 374 -17.05 -15.98 -7.06
C GLY A 374 -15.72 -15.24 -7.24
N LEU A 375 -15.03 -14.99 -6.13
CA LEU A 375 -13.75 -14.28 -6.10
C LEU A 375 -12.60 -15.23 -5.78
N ALA A 376 -11.46 -14.98 -6.41
CA ALA A 376 -10.20 -15.65 -6.12
C ALA A 376 -9.08 -14.62 -5.98
N PRO A 377 -7.98 -14.92 -5.26
CA PRO A 377 -6.79 -14.10 -5.31
C PRO A 377 -6.29 -13.99 -6.76
N TRP A 378 -5.92 -12.79 -7.17
CA TRP A 378 -5.21 -12.65 -8.43
C TRP A 378 -3.80 -13.25 -8.30
N ASN A 379 -3.43 -14.15 -9.21
CA ASN A 379 -2.19 -14.91 -9.08
C ASN A 379 -0.91 -14.05 -9.05
N SER A 380 -0.94 -12.88 -9.70
CA SER A 380 0.17 -11.94 -9.66
C SER A 380 0.14 -11.01 -8.44
N SER A 381 -0.95 -10.97 -7.66
CA SER A 381 -0.97 -10.22 -6.40
C SER A 381 0.15 -10.71 -5.48
N SER A 382 0.97 -9.78 -5.01
CA SER A 382 2.06 -10.09 -4.08
C SER A 382 1.52 -10.63 -2.75
N TRP A 383 2.29 -11.50 -2.12
CA TRP A 383 1.85 -12.27 -0.97
C TRP A 383 3.01 -12.68 -0.07
N GLY A 384 2.69 -13.11 1.11
CA GLY A 384 3.63 -13.82 1.95
C GLY A 384 3.79 -13.25 3.35
N VAL A 385 4.84 -13.74 3.99
CA VAL A 385 5.37 -13.21 5.23
C VAL A 385 6.62 -12.44 4.89
N ASN A 386 6.72 -11.20 5.32
CA ASN A 386 7.92 -10.40 5.09
C ASN A 386 9.17 -11.07 5.73
N PRO A 387 10.39 -10.69 5.34
CA PRO A 387 11.61 -11.20 5.96
C PRO A 387 11.68 -11.02 7.48
N ASP A 388 10.98 -10.03 8.02
CA ASP A 388 10.83 -9.79 9.46
C ASP A 388 9.66 -10.58 10.09
N LEU A 389 9.08 -11.53 9.35
CA LEU A 389 7.98 -12.40 9.72
C LEU A 389 6.62 -11.70 9.91
N ARG A 390 6.46 -10.44 9.49
CA ARG A 390 5.16 -9.77 9.48
C ARG A 390 4.26 -10.36 8.40
N LEU A 391 3.01 -10.64 8.76
CA LEU A 391 1.99 -11.12 7.83
C LEU A 391 1.47 -9.96 6.98
N LYS A 392 1.67 -10.07 5.68
CA LYS A 392 1.19 -9.15 4.64
C LYS A 392 0.62 -9.96 3.46
N PRO A 393 -0.37 -9.44 2.72
CA PRO A 393 -1.14 -8.21 2.92
C PRO A 393 -2.10 -8.27 4.12
N GLU A 394 -2.72 -7.13 4.50
CA GLU A 394 -3.73 -7.06 5.57
C GLU A 394 -5.15 -7.34 5.11
N ILE A 395 -5.50 -6.94 3.87
CA ILE A 395 -6.86 -7.00 3.35
C ILE A 395 -6.84 -7.16 1.83
N ALA A 396 -7.96 -7.52 1.23
CA ALA A 396 -8.12 -7.65 -0.21
C ALA A 396 -9.29 -6.81 -0.73
N ALA A 397 -9.18 -6.38 -1.99
CA ALA A 397 -10.25 -5.72 -2.73
C ALA A 397 -10.23 -6.12 -4.21
N PRO A 398 -11.29 -5.83 -4.99
CA PRO A 398 -11.29 -6.07 -6.43
C PRO A 398 -10.12 -5.37 -7.11
N GLY A 399 -9.32 -6.12 -7.85
CA GLY A 399 -8.19 -5.60 -8.61
C GLY A 399 -8.02 -6.28 -9.95
N GLY A 400 -8.89 -7.25 -10.29
CA GLY A 400 -8.87 -7.94 -11.58
C GLY A 400 -9.95 -7.43 -12.53
N SER A 401 -9.57 -6.89 -13.67
CA SER A 401 -10.46 -6.36 -14.72
C SER A 401 -11.52 -5.40 -14.16
N VAL A 402 -11.08 -4.40 -13.38
CA VAL A 402 -11.96 -3.38 -12.79
C VAL A 402 -12.03 -2.15 -13.68
N THR A 403 -13.25 -1.67 -13.94
CA THR A 403 -13.45 -0.43 -14.70
C THR A 403 -13.07 0.78 -13.85
N SER A 404 -12.32 1.72 -14.43
CA SER A 404 -12.00 3.02 -13.84
C SER A 404 -11.95 4.13 -14.88
N SER A 405 -11.83 5.38 -14.39
CA SER A 405 -11.64 6.57 -15.24
C SER A 405 -10.24 6.63 -15.82
N GLU A 406 -10.15 7.07 -17.09
CA GLU A 406 -8.89 7.36 -17.78
C GLU A 406 -8.89 8.77 -18.34
N PRO A 407 -7.71 9.41 -18.51
CA PRO A 407 -7.64 10.74 -19.11
C PRO A 407 -8.35 10.83 -20.45
N GLY A 408 -8.80 12.03 -20.79
CA GLY A 408 -9.60 12.26 -21.99
C GLY A 408 -11.08 11.95 -21.82
N ASN A 409 -11.56 11.81 -20.58
CA ASN A 409 -12.94 11.47 -20.24
C ASN A 409 -13.34 10.05 -20.67
N GLU A 410 -12.38 9.13 -20.69
CA GLU A 410 -12.57 7.74 -21.05
C GLU A 410 -12.71 6.85 -19.79
N TYR A 411 -13.17 5.62 -20.00
CA TYR A 411 -13.27 4.59 -18.97
C TYR A 411 -12.81 3.26 -19.55
N ASP A 412 -11.88 2.61 -18.89
CA ASP A 412 -11.39 1.30 -19.31
C ASP A 412 -11.10 0.38 -18.10
N ASP A 413 -10.77 -0.87 -18.38
CA ASP A 413 -10.52 -1.88 -17.38
C ASP A 413 -9.04 -1.99 -17.09
N ALA A 414 -8.73 -2.13 -15.81
CA ALA A 414 -7.37 -2.32 -15.36
C ALA A 414 -7.26 -3.51 -14.40
N THR A 415 -6.06 -4.05 -14.25
CA THR A 415 -5.76 -5.12 -13.31
C THR A 415 -4.47 -4.83 -12.57
N GLY A 416 -4.55 -4.82 -11.25
CA GLY A 416 -3.41 -4.65 -10.36
C GLY A 416 -3.83 -4.56 -8.90
N THR A 417 -2.85 -4.65 -8.02
CA THR A 417 -3.05 -4.36 -6.60
C THR A 417 -3.22 -2.86 -6.33
N ALA A 418 -2.80 -2.00 -7.27
CA ALA A 418 -3.03 -0.56 -7.22
C ALA A 418 -4.52 -0.25 -7.27
N GLU A 419 -5.27 -0.87 -8.21
CA GLU A 419 -6.72 -0.74 -8.34
C GLU A 419 -7.45 -1.20 -7.06
N ALA A 420 -6.98 -2.28 -6.45
CA ALA A 420 -7.52 -2.76 -5.18
C ALA A 420 -7.24 -1.76 -4.04
N SER A 421 -6.03 -1.23 -3.96
CA SER A 421 -5.63 -0.31 -2.89
C SER A 421 -6.35 1.03 -2.94
N ALA A 422 -6.60 1.56 -4.13
CA ALA A 422 -7.36 2.79 -4.33
C ALA A 422 -8.80 2.70 -3.78
N GLN A 423 -9.47 1.57 -4.01
CA GLN A 423 -10.80 1.33 -3.43
C GLN A 423 -10.76 1.28 -1.90
N VAL A 424 -9.75 0.59 -1.33
CA VAL A 424 -9.59 0.50 0.13
C VAL A 424 -9.27 1.87 0.72
N ALA A 425 -8.53 2.74 0.04
CA ALA A 425 -8.29 4.11 0.48
C ALA A 425 -9.61 4.90 0.57
N GLY A 426 -10.50 4.73 -0.41
CA GLY A 426 -11.85 5.29 -0.35
C GLY A 426 -12.68 4.72 0.79
N VAL A 427 -12.71 3.38 0.96
CA VAL A 427 -13.44 2.73 2.07
C VAL A 427 -12.89 3.18 3.43
N ALA A 428 -11.58 3.34 3.58
CA ALA A 428 -10.96 3.89 4.79
C ALA A 428 -11.49 5.30 5.10
N ALA A 429 -11.67 6.16 4.09
CA ALA A 429 -12.28 7.47 4.27
C ALA A 429 -13.73 7.38 4.78
N LEU A 430 -14.53 6.40 4.29
CA LEU A 430 -15.89 6.18 4.82
C LEU A 430 -15.87 5.80 6.31
N VAL A 431 -14.97 4.91 6.72
CA VAL A 431 -14.81 4.52 8.13
C VAL A 431 -14.35 5.70 8.97
N ARG A 432 -13.44 6.53 8.46
CA ARG A 432 -13.00 7.75 9.14
C ARG A 432 -14.12 8.77 9.31
N GLN A 433 -15.00 8.91 8.31
CA GLN A 433 -16.19 9.76 8.44
C GLN A 433 -17.09 9.30 9.60
N ARG A 434 -17.33 7.98 9.72
CA ARG A 434 -18.04 7.43 10.88
C ARG A 434 -17.33 7.79 12.19
N ILE A 435 -16.02 7.53 12.29
CA ILE A 435 -15.25 7.77 13.52
C ILE A 435 -15.24 9.26 13.88
N ALA A 436 -15.21 10.16 12.90
CA ALA A 436 -15.25 11.60 13.12
C ALA A 436 -16.62 12.10 13.66
N THR A 437 -17.70 11.44 13.28
CA THR A 437 -19.07 11.84 13.59
C THR A 437 -19.69 11.09 14.77
N ASP A 438 -19.17 9.92 15.15
CA ASP A 438 -19.69 9.12 16.26
C ASP A 438 -19.02 9.53 17.58
N PRO A 439 -19.81 10.02 18.58
CA PRO A 439 -19.30 10.44 19.88
C PRO A 439 -18.52 9.36 20.65
N ALA A 440 -18.74 8.08 20.33
CA ALA A 440 -18.04 6.97 20.96
C ALA A 440 -16.51 7.02 20.75
N PHE A 441 -16.05 7.66 19.69
CA PHE A 441 -14.63 7.82 19.35
C PHE A 441 -14.05 9.20 19.70
N ALA A 442 -14.87 10.11 20.26
CA ALA A 442 -14.48 11.51 20.44
C ALA A 442 -13.23 11.69 21.34
N ALA A 443 -13.11 10.86 22.38
CA ALA A 443 -12.02 10.94 23.36
C ALA A 443 -10.69 10.32 22.87
N MET A 444 -10.70 9.61 21.74
CA MET A 444 -9.50 8.94 21.20
C MET A 444 -8.56 9.96 20.55
N SER A 445 -7.27 9.72 20.72
CA SER A 445 -6.22 10.43 19.98
C SER A 445 -6.30 10.14 18.48
N ALA A 446 -5.57 10.90 17.68
CA ALA A 446 -5.50 10.69 16.22
C ALA A 446 -4.96 9.29 15.86
N ALA A 447 -3.91 8.85 16.55
CA ALA A 447 -3.32 7.53 16.35
C ALA A 447 -4.30 6.39 16.73
N GLU A 448 -5.00 6.51 17.86
CA GLU A 448 -6.01 5.53 18.26
C GLU A 448 -7.17 5.45 17.26
N LYS A 449 -7.65 6.59 16.76
CA LYS A 449 -8.67 6.64 15.71
C LYS A 449 -8.19 5.94 14.43
N ASN A 450 -6.92 6.15 14.04
CA ASN A 450 -6.33 5.48 12.89
C ASN A 450 -6.23 3.95 13.10
N ALA A 451 -5.84 3.51 14.30
CA ALA A 451 -5.85 2.08 14.64
C ALA A 451 -7.27 1.47 14.57
N VAL A 452 -8.30 2.19 15.03
CA VAL A 452 -9.70 1.74 14.91
C VAL A 452 -10.14 1.61 13.46
N VAL A 453 -9.71 2.51 12.55
CA VAL A 453 -10.00 2.37 11.10
C VAL A 453 -9.54 1.02 10.60
N THR A 454 -8.30 0.67 10.82
CA THR A 454 -7.72 -0.58 10.33
C THR A 454 -8.28 -1.81 11.04
N ASN A 455 -8.57 -1.71 12.35
CA ASN A 455 -9.22 -2.78 13.10
C ASN A 455 -10.66 -3.03 12.62
N LEU A 456 -11.40 -2.01 12.23
CA LEU A 456 -12.73 -2.16 11.63
C LEU A 456 -12.63 -2.75 10.23
N LEU A 457 -11.75 -2.23 9.37
CA LEU A 457 -11.57 -2.74 8.01
C LEU A 457 -11.23 -4.23 8.00
N MET A 458 -10.24 -4.65 8.79
CA MET A 458 -9.83 -6.05 8.86
C MET A 458 -10.83 -6.91 9.63
N GLY A 459 -11.39 -6.40 10.73
CA GLY A 459 -12.30 -7.15 11.60
C GLY A 459 -13.69 -7.41 11.00
N THR A 460 -14.06 -6.70 9.95
CA THR A 460 -15.33 -6.89 9.22
C THR A 460 -15.14 -7.42 7.81
N ALA A 461 -13.91 -7.64 7.38
CA ALA A 461 -13.61 -8.24 6.09
C ALA A 461 -14.19 -9.66 5.99
N HIS A 462 -14.60 -10.05 4.79
CA HIS A 462 -15.14 -11.37 4.52
C HIS A 462 -14.02 -12.33 4.09
N PRO A 463 -13.72 -13.39 4.88
CA PRO A 463 -12.84 -14.46 4.42
C PRO A 463 -13.32 -15.03 3.08
N ILE A 464 -12.43 -15.19 2.13
CA ILE A 464 -12.77 -15.67 0.79
C ILE A 464 -12.67 -17.18 0.78
N VAL A 465 -13.80 -17.85 0.52
CA VAL A 465 -13.88 -19.32 0.42
C VAL A 465 -13.29 -19.76 -0.91
N ASP A 466 -12.43 -20.76 -0.89
CA ASP A 466 -11.98 -21.46 -2.09
C ASP A 466 -13.03 -22.52 -2.50
N ALA A 467 -13.92 -22.17 -3.43
CA ALA A 467 -14.99 -23.04 -3.86
C ALA A 467 -14.49 -24.29 -4.61
N THR A 468 -13.23 -24.36 -4.98
CA THR A 468 -12.62 -25.57 -5.57
C THR A 468 -12.29 -26.62 -4.51
N LYS A 469 -12.32 -26.26 -3.23
CA LYS A 469 -12.03 -27.13 -2.10
C LYS A 469 -13.33 -27.63 -1.46
N ALA A 470 -13.52 -28.95 -1.42
CA ALA A 470 -14.73 -29.57 -0.89
C ALA A 470 -14.88 -29.40 0.65
N ASP A 471 -13.81 -29.06 1.36
CA ASP A 471 -13.78 -28.87 2.81
C ASP A 471 -14.09 -27.43 3.25
N GLY A 472 -14.44 -26.53 2.30
CA GLY A 472 -14.77 -25.15 2.58
C GLY A 472 -13.59 -24.32 3.10
N ALA A 473 -12.36 -24.69 2.72
CA ALA A 473 -11.16 -23.94 3.10
C ALA A 473 -11.25 -22.50 2.60
N PHE A 474 -10.79 -21.55 3.42
CA PHE A 474 -10.55 -20.18 2.98
C PHE A 474 -9.22 -20.10 2.21
N TYR A 475 -9.09 -19.09 1.34
CA TYR A 475 -7.77 -18.72 0.86
C TYR A 475 -6.88 -18.25 2.01
N SER A 476 -5.59 -18.53 1.89
CA SER A 476 -4.62 -18.20 2.94
C SER A 476 -4.59 -16.68 3.24
N PRO A 477 -4.52 -16.27 4.53
CA PRO A 477 -4.27 -14.88 4.88
C PRO A 477 -2.99 -14.29 4.28
N ARG A 478 -2.02 -15.14 3.91
CA ARG A 478 -0.82 -14.71 3.17
C ARG A 478 -1.14 -14.19 1.77
N ARG A 479 -2.32 -14.54 1.21
CA ARG A 479 -2.78 -14.14 -0.14
C ARG A 479 -3.77 -12.99 -0.11
N VAL A 480 -4.66 -12.98 0.87
CA VAL A 480 -5.82 -12.08 0.89
C VAL A 480 -5.98 -11.33 2.21
N GLY A 481 -5.03 -11.45 3.13
CA GLY A 481 -5.16 -10.85 4.46
C GLY A 481 -6.38 -11.36 5.20
N ALA A 482 -7.13 -10.46 5.84
CA ALA A 482 -8.39 -10.75 6.52
C ALA A 482 -9.53 -11.14 5.55
N GLY A 483 -9.36 -10.95 4.24
CA GLY A 483 -10.34 -11.21 3.20
C GLY A 483 -10.81 -9.97 2.46
N LEU A 484 -11.96 -10.07 1.78
CA LEU A 484 -12.56 -8.99 1.01
C LEU A 484 -13.05 -7.87 1.93
N VAL A 485 -12.65 -6.64 1.66
CA VAL A 485 -13.13 -5.45 2.37
C VAL A 485 -14.65 -5.30 2.26
N ASP A 486 -15.29 -4.94 3.36
CA ASP A 486 -16.74 -4.65 3.45
C ASP A 486 -16.96 -3.24 4.03
N ALA A 487 -17.29 -2.29 3.18
CA ALA A 487 -17.52 -0.92 3.58
C ALA A 487 -18.73 -0.76 4.52
N VAL A 488 -19.81 -1.50 4.29
CA VAL A 488 -20.99 -1.47 5.17
C VAL A 488 -20.64 -2.07 6.52
N GLY A 489 -19.99 -3.24 6.54
CA GLY A 489 -19.53 -3.86 7.78
C GLY A 489 -18.63 -2.92 8.59
N ALA A 490 -17.62 -2.33 7.97
CA ALA A 490 -16.66 -1.45 8.63
C ALA A 490 -17.30 -0.13 9.14
N THR A 491 -18.27 0.41 8.42
CA THR A 491 -18.94 1.65 8.80
C THR A 491 -20.10 1.45 9.79
N THR A 492 -20.58 0.23 10.00
CA THR A 492 -21.74 -0.03 10.89
C THR A 492 -21.44 -0.95 12.07
N SER A 493 -20.35 -1.71 12.05
CA SER A 493 -20.03 -2.65 13.16
C SER A 493 -19.94 -1.94 14.50
N PRO A 494 -20.70 -2.38 15.51
CA PRO A 494 -20.62 -1.80 16.86
C PRO A 494 -19.39 -2.29 17.64
N VAL A 495 -18.72 -3.33 17.14
CA VAL A 495 -17.59 -3.99 17.81
C VAL A 495 -16.40 -4.09 16.85
N TYR A 496 -15.20 -3.83 17.34
CA TYR A 496 -13.98 -4.05 16.60
C TYR A 496 -13.00 -4.93 17.40
N PRO A 497 -12.24 -5.82 16.72
CA PRO A 497 -11.23 -6.67 17.37
C PRO A 497 -9.89 -5.94 17.50
N SER A 498 -9.10 -6.36 18.49
CA SER A 498 -7.67 -6.09 18.62
C SER A 498 -6.98 -7.30 19.27
N VAL A 499 -5.67 -7.44 19.09
CA VAL A 499 -4.90 -8.53 19.74
C VAL A 499 -4.20 -7.98 20.97
N VAL A 500 -4.39 -8.65 22.11
CA VAL A 500 -3.80 -8.24 23.40
C VAL A 500 -2.30 -8.53 23.37
N GLY A 501 -1.51 -7.48 23.65
CA GLY A 501 -0.04 -7.61 23.71
C GLY A 501 0.64 -7.77 22.35
N ALA A 502 -0.07 -7.55 21.23
CA ALA A 502 0.54 -7.47 19.92
C ALA A 502 1.57 -6.33 19.85
N ALA A 503 2.66 -6.55 19.12
CA ALA A 503 3.67 -5.53 18.88
C ALA A 503 3.08 -4.32 18.11
N ASP A 504 2.11 -4.60 17.23
CA ASP A 504 1.32 -3.60 16.52
C ASP A 504 -0.17 -3.74 16.91
N SER A 505 -0.63 -2.89 17.83
CA SER A 505 -2.04 -2.84 18.24
C SER A 505 -2.97 -2.20 17.20
N SER A 506 -2.41 -1.61 16.15
CA SER A 506 -3.18 -1.00 15.05
C SER A 506 -3.74 -2.03 14.08
N ARG A 507 -3.40 -3.31 14.25
CA ARG A 507 -3.87 -4.43 13.39
C ARG A 507 -4.44 -5.55 14.26
N PRO A 508 -5.62 -6.12 13.92
CA PRO A 508 -6.20 -7.25 14.66
C PRO A 508 -5.59 -8.58 14.19
N LYS A 509 -4.27 -8.68 14.19
CA LYS A 509 -3.51 -9.88 13.82
C LYS A 509 -2.48 -10.22 14.88
N ALA A 510 -2.27 -11.52 15.12
CA ALA A 510 -1.24 -12.05 16.00
C ALA A 510 -0.14 -12.71 15.15
N GLU A 511 1.08 -12.21 15.27
CA GLU A 511 2.27 -12.76 14.61
C GLU A 511 3.07 -13.54 15.64
N LEU A 512 2.79 -14.86 15.73
CA LEU A 512 3.20 -15.69 16.85
C LEU A 512 4.56 -16.37 16.64
N GLY A 513 5.12 -16.24 15.42
CA GLY A 513 6.40 -16.86 15.10
C GLY A 513 6.33 -18.38 15.05
N ASP A 514 7.48 -19.03 15.26
CA ASP A 514 7.63 -20.48 15.30
C ASP A 514 7.34 -21.04 16.68
N GLY A 515 6.58 -22.15 16.76
CA GLY A 515 6.20 -22.80 18.02
C GLY A 515 6.05 -24.31 17.84
N THR A 516 6.73 -25.08 18.70
CA THR A 516 6.67 -26.55 18.70
C THR A 516 5.54 -27.10 19.56
N ASP A 517 5.07 -26.33 20.55
CA ASP A 517 4.07 -26.74 21.55
C ASP A 517 2.69 -26.05 21.32
N GLY A 518 2.47 -25.50 20.13
CA GLY A 518 1.29 -24.72 19.81
C GLY A 518 1.37 -23.26 20.25
N TRP A 519 0.27 -22.54 20.09
CA TRP A 519 0.19 -21.11 20.39
C TRP A 519 -1.06 -20.78 21.20
N THR A 520 -0.94 -19.79 22.07
CA THR A 520 -2.08 -19.19 22.77
C THR A 520 -1.97 -17.68 22.68
N PHE A 521 -3.05 -17.03 22.28
CA PHE A 521 -3.15 -15.58 22.23
C PHE A 521 -4.55 -15.09 22.62
N GLN A 522 -4.68 -13.80 22.85
CA GLN A 522 -5.95 -13.21 23.27
C GLN A 522 -6.40 -12.16 22.26
N VAL A 523 -7.69 -12.23 21.90
CA VAL A 523 -8.39 -11.23 21.09
C VAL A 523 -9.33 -10.46 22.00
N GLN A 524 -9.17 -9.15 22.05
CA GLN A 524 -10.09 -8.24 22.71
C GLN A 524 -11.12 -7.75 21.69
N LEU A 525 -12.39 -7.85 22.03
CA LEU A 525 -13.52 -7.28 21.29
C LEU A 525 -14.02 -6.04 22.04
N THR A 526 -13.92 -4.88 21.43
CA THR A 526 -14.35 -3.61 22.02
C THR A 526 -15.67 -3.15 21.43
N ASN A 527 -16.70 -3.02 22.27
CA ASN A 527 -18.03 -2.56 21.89
C ASN A 527 -18.21 -1.07 22.18
N VAL A 528 -18.45 -0.29 21.14
CA VAL A 528 -18.67 1.16 21.22
C VAL A 528 -20.14 1.55 21.26
N SER A 529 -21.07 0.59 21.20
CA SER A 529 -22.51 0.84 21.19
C SER A 529 -23.15 0.77 22.58
N ASP A 530 -24.41 1.21 22.68
CA ASP A 530 -25.20 1.17 23.91
C ASP A 530 -25.93 -0.17 24.13
N ALA A 531 -25.72 -1.16 23.26
CA ALA A 531 -26.31 -2.49 23.35
C ALA A 531 -25.22 -3.57 23.49
N ALA A 532 -25.52 -4.68 24.17
CA ALA A 532 -24.66 -5.84 24.19
C ALA A 532 -24.77 -6.62 22.87
N HIS A 533 -23.67 -7.17 22.38
CA HIS A 533 -23.61 -7.98 21.16
C HIS A 533 -22.99 -9.32 21.44
N THR A 534 -23.59 -10.40 20.90
CA THR A 534 -23.10 -11.77 21.05
C THR A 534 -22.59 -12.30 19.72
N TYR A 535 -21.42 -12.90 19.74
CA TYR A 535 -20.74 -13.49 18.59
C TYR A 535 -20.47 -14.98 18.83
N THR A 536 -20.75 -15.80 17.84
CA THR A 536 -20.28 -17.18 17.80
C THR A 536 -18.82 -17.19 17.34
N LEU A 537 -18.00 -17.99 18.00
CA LEU A 537 -16.57 -18.09 17.72
C LEU A 537 -16.29 -19.28 16.81
N GLY A 538 -15.38 -19.08 15.86
CA GLY A 538 -14.96 -20.12 14.94
C GLY A 538 -13.73 -19.67 14.14
N GLY A 539 -13.08 -20.62 13.47
CA GLY A 539 -11.91 -20.34 12.68
C GLY A 539 -11.42 -21.57 11.93
N GLN A 540 -10.38 -21.39 11.13
CA GLN A 540 -9.71 -22.46 10.40
C GLN A 540 -8.20 -22.37 10.62
N ALA A 541 -7.57 -23.51 10.87
CA ALA A 541 -6.12 -23.67 10.83
C ALA A 541 -5.74 -24.04 9.39
N LEU A 542 -5.04 -23.16 8.71
CA LEU A 542 -4.72 -23.28 7.30
C LEU A 542 -3.21 -23.47 7.10
N SER A 543 -2.83 -24.40 6.22
CA SER A 543 -1.52 -24.38 5.56
C SER A 543 -1.70 -23.98 4.10
N GLU A 544 -0.74 -23.27 3.56
CA GLU A 544 -0.75 -22.94 2.15
C GLU A 544 -0.14 -24.07 1.33
N ASP A 545 -0.87 -24.50 0.30
CA ASP A 545 -0.39 -25.48 -0.69
C ASP A 545 0.36 -24.73 -1.78
N VAL A 546 1.68 -24.66 -1.69
CA VAL A 546 2.50 -24.04 -2.73
C VAL A 546 2.71 -25.03 -3.87
N ASN A 547 2.03 -24.81 -4.98
CA ASN A 547 2.31 -25.53 -6.22
C ASN A 547 3.33 -24.74 -7.04
N PHE A 548 4.57 -25.20 -7.07
CA PHE A 548 5.68 -24.55 -7.79
C PHE A 548 5.45 -24.40 -9.30
N LEU A 549 4.60 -25.23 -9.91
CA LEU A 549 4.37 -25.20 -11.36
C LEU A 549 3.21 -24.30 -11.76
N LEU A 550 2.23 -24.12 -10.89
CA LEU A 550 0.99 -23.40 -11.20
C LEU A 550 0.77 -22.13 -10.39
N TYR A 551 1.59 -21.89 -9.35
CA TYR A 551 1.50 -20.73 -8.44
C TYR A 551 0.09 -20.46 -7.91
N THR A 552 -0.72 -21.51 -7.78
CA THR A 552 -2.09 -21.42 -7.26
C THR A 552 -2.04 -21.40 -5.73
N GLY A 553 -2.49 -20.30 -5.13
CA GLY A 553 -2.48 -20.08 -3.68
C GLY A 553 -3.65 -20.74 -2.96
N HIS A 554 -3.88 -22.04 -3.20
CA HIS A 554 -4.84 -22.81 -2.43
C HIS A 554 -4.34 -23.06 -1.01
N ALA A 555 -5.26 -23.26 -0.07
CA ALA A 555 -4.92 -23.66 1.30
C ALA A 555 -5.59 -24.99 1.65
N THR A 556 -4.98 -25.73 2.57
CA THR A 556 -5.57 -26.92 3.19
C THR A 556 -6.04 -26.57 4.59
N ASN A 557 -7.29 -26.91 4.89
CA ASN A 557 -7.86 -26.75 6.22
C ASN A 557 -7.53 -27.98 7.09
N TRP A 558 -6.70 -27.75 8.10
CA TRP A 558 -6.25 -28.77 9.06
C TRP A 558 -7.06 -28.80 10.35
N THR A 559 -8.05 -27.93 10.53
CA THR A 559 -8.87 -27.87 11.74
C THR A 559 -9.57 -29.23 11.97
N GLY A 560 -9.30 -29.86 13.12
CA GLY A 560 -9.78 -31.20 13.45
C GLY A 560 -9.15 -32.34 12.62
N LYS A 561 -8.09 -32.07 11.86
CA LYS A 561 -7.34 -33.03 11.05
C LYS A 561 -5.86 -33.09 11.43
N GLY A 562 -5.55 -32.88 12.71
CA GLY A 562 -4.20 -32.86 13.24
C GLY A 562 -3.77 -31.51 13.81
N ILE A 563 -4.59 -30.48 13.64
CA ILE A 563 -4.46 -29.20 14.34
C ILE A 563 -5.80 -28.91 15.02
N ASP A 564 -5.73 -28.72 16.35
CA ASP A 564 -6.89 -28.33 17.15
C ASP A 564 -6.90 -26.82 17.34
N LEU A 565 -8.05 -26.20 17.03
CA LEU A 565 -8.32 -24.79 17.25
C LEU A 565 -9.40 -24.68 18.32
N ALA A 566 -9.03 -24.16 19.48
CA ALA A 566 -9.93 -24.01 20.62
C ALA A 566 -10.10 -22.53 21.00
N PHE A 567 -11.30 -22.19 21.39
CA PHE A 567 -11.66 -20.90 21.96
C PHE A 567 -12.04 -21.04 23.42
N SER A 568 -11.85 -20.00 24.23
CA SER A 568 -12.23 -19.99 25.65
C SER A 568 -13.73 -20.26 25.89
N SER A 569 -14.57 -20.11 24.86
CA SER A 569 -16.00 -20.44 24.82
C SER A 569 -16.49 -20.54 23.38
N ASP A 570 -17.65 -21.15 23.13
CA ASP A 570 -18.27 -21.23 21.79
C ASP A 570 -18.86 -19.87 21.33
N SER A 571 -19.12 -18.99 22.27
CA SER A 571 -19.63 -17.64 21.98
C SER A 571 -19.15 -16.63 23.03
N VAL A 572 -19.14 -15.37 22.67
CA VAL A 572 -18.78 -14.26 23.54
C VAL A 572 -19.84 -13.16 23.45
N THR A 573 -20.29 -12.69 24.61
CA THR A 573 -21.14 -11.48 24.71
C THR A 573 -20.27 -10.31 25.12
N VAL A 574 -20.24 -9.27 24.29
CA VAL A 574 -19.52 -8.03 24.57
C VAL A 574 -20.53 -7.03 25.11
N PRO A 575 -20.44 -6.64 26.39
CA PRO A 575 -21.40 -5.71 26.98
C PRO A 575 -21.35 -4.33 26.32
N ALA A 576 -22.42 -3.54 26.48
CA ALA A 576 -22.47 -2.16 26.01
C ALA A 576 -21.31 -1.33 26.58
N LYS A 577 -20.68 -0.49 25.74
CA LYS A 577 -19.56 0.41 26.12
C LYS A 577 -18.45 -0.29 26.91
N SER A 578 -18.15 -1.54 26.56
CA SER A 578 -17.20 -2.39 27.29
C SER A 578 -16.41 -3.27 26.33
N SER A 579 -15.52 -4.07 26.87
CA SER A 579 -14.75 -5.05 26.11
C SER A 579 -14.91 -6.44 26.70
N ALA A 580 -14.74 -7.45 25.87
CA ALA A 580 -14.61 -8.84 26.26
C ALA A 580 -13.39 -9.46 25.59
N THR A 581 -12.73 -10.40 26.29
CA THR A 581 -11.52 -11.06 25.76
C THR A 581 -11.82 -12.53 25.48
N VAL A 582 -11.37 -13.00 24.34
CA VAL A 582 -11.41 -14.40 23.90
C VAL A 582 -9.99 -14.93 23.87
N THR A 583 -9.75 -16.05 24.53
CA THR A 583 -8.48 -16.77 24.38
C THR A 583 -8.61 -17.78 23.24
N VAL A 584 -7.64 -17.77 22.35
CA VAL A 584 -7.52 -18.70 21.22
C VAL A 584 -6.29 -19.56 21.44
N THR A 585 -6.46 -20.88 21.34
CA THR A 585 -5.37 -21.86 21.48
C THR A 585 -5.31 -22.72 20.22
N VAL A 586 -4.13 -22.92 19.70
CA VAL A 586 -3.82 -23.76 18.54
C VAL A 586 -2.81 -24.81 18.97
N THR A 587 -3.14 -26.11 18.83
CA THR A 587 -2.31 -27.25 19.26
C THR A 587 -2.27 -28.34 18.21
#